data_9b87682306df87e13b6dc234ee49990b
#
_entry.id   9b87682306df87e13b6dc234ee49990b
#
_cell.length_a   1.000
_cell.length_b   1.000
_cell.length_c   1.000
_cell.angle_alpha   90.00
_cell.angle_beta   90.00
_cell.angle_gamma   90.00
#
_symmetry.space_group_name_H-M   'P 1'
#
loop_
_entity.id
_entity.type
_entity.pdbx_description
1 polymer ?
#
loop_
_entity_poly.entity_id
_entity_poly.type
_entity_poly.pdbx_seq_one_letter_code
_entity_poly.pdbx_strand_id
1 'polypeptide(L)'
;MEHMECDVLVAGSGAGGLSAAIVMAKAGLDVLVVEKADLFGGTTALSGGVLWIPGNRWDPQKGEEARVMARRYLNAEAGETLDSESVEQFLKNAPHMVEWFERETCVRFVPTQYPDYHPDQPGGAVVGRSILAQPFDIRALGDDMARLRPPLKTITFMGMMFNSSNADLKHFFRRDLGVGIGHGEDHRIGRHRGDHVLRQHPSCRDADEDI
;
A
#
# COMPACT_ATOMS: atom_id res chain seq x y z
N MET A 1 22.87 24.25 -11.07
CA MET A 1 21.49 23.71 -11.06
C MET A 1 21.52 22.46 -11.89
N GLU A 2 21.19 21.33 -11.31
CA GLU A 2 21.06 20.08 -12.05
C GLU A 2 19.72 20.10 -12.77
N HIS A 3 19.70 19.87 -14.08
CA HIS A 3 18.48 19.74 -14.88
C HIS A 3 18.22 18.25 -15.09
N MET A 4 17.00 17.83 -14.76
CA MET A 4 16.52 16.48 -15.03
C MET A 4 15.36 16.57 -16.01
N GLU A 5 15.37 15.72 -17.02
CA GLU A 5 14.26 15.57 -17.98
C GLU A 5 13.52 14.28 -17.67
N CYS A 6 12.21 14.29 -17.79
CA CYS A 6 11.33 13.13 -17.61
C CYS A 6 10.04 13.34 -18.42
N ASP A 7 9.36 12.26 -18.75
CA ASP A 7 8.03 12.34 -19.38
C ASP A 7 6.96 12.77 -18.38
N VAL A 8 7.10 12.31 -17.11
CA VAL A 8 6.12 12.59 -16.07
C VAL A 8 6.80 12.89 -14.74
N LEU A 9 6.41 14.00 -14.13
CA LEU A 9 6.79 14.38 -12.77
C LEU A 9 5.64 14.04 -11.79
N VAL A 10 5.93 13.20 -10.80
CA VAL A 10 4.99 12.86 -9.71
C VAL A 10 5.43 13.54 -8.43
N ALA A 11 4.58 14.39 -7.87
CA ALA A 11 4.83 15.08 -6.61
C ALA A 11 4.23 14.29 -5.42
N GLY A 12 5.12 13.75 -4.59
CA GLY A 12 4.78 12.98 -3.39
C GLY A 12 4.90 11.48 -3.57
N SER A 13 5.42 10.82 -2.55
CA SER A 13 5.72 9.38 -2.50
C SER A 13 4.76 8.58 -1.61
N GLY A 14 3.58 9.10 -1.31
CA GLY A 14 2.50 8.34 -0.68
C GLY A 14 1.86 7.34 -1.65
N ALA A 15 0.85 6.58 -1.19
CA ALA A 15 0.19 5.55 -1.99
C ALA A 15 -0.30 6.06 -3.36
N GLY A 16 -0.94 7.24 -3.41
CA GLY A 16 -1.44 7.81 -4.65
C GLY A 16 -0.31 8.14 -5.65
N GLY A 17 0.74 8.82 -5.17
CA GLY A 17 1.88 9.20 -6.01
C GLY A 17 2.63 7.98 -6.54
N LEU A 18 3.00 7.04 -5.65
CA LEU A 18 3.70 5.83 -6.06
C LEU A 18 2.84 4.94 -6.98
N SER A 19 1.53 4.84 -6.73
CA SER A 19 0.63 4.09 -7.62
C SER A 19 0.59 4.71 -9.02
N ALA A 20 0.47 6.03 -9.12
CA ALA A 20 0.50 6.72 -10.40
C ALA A 20 1.86 6.52 -11.11
N ALA A 21 2.96 6.67 -10.37
CA ALA A 21 4.31 6.46 -10.91
C ALA A 21 4.50 5.04 -11.48
N ILE A 22 4.06 4.01 -10.73
CA ILE A 22 4.16 2.62 -11.17
C ILE A 22 3.36 2.38 -12.45
N VAL A 23 2.13 2.89 -12.52
CA VAL A 23 1.26 2.72 -13.70
C VAL A 23 1.91 3.38 -14.93
N MET A 24 2.41 4.60 -14.80
CA MET A 24 3.06 5.32 -15.88
C MET A 24 4.37 4.68 -16.33
N ALA A 25 5.19 4.25 -15.37
CA ALA A 25 6.42 3.53 -15.67
C ALA A 25 6.17 2.18 -16.37
N LYS A 26 5.11 1.45 -15.98
CA LYS A 26 4.67 0.24 -16.68
C LYS A 26 4.16 0.51 -18.10
N ALA A 27 3.67 1.72 -18.37
CA ALA A 27 3.31 2.17 -19.71
C ALA A 27 4.54 2.59 -20.55
N GLY A 28 5.76 2.52 -20.01
CA GLY A 28 7.00 2.82 -20.70
C GLY A 28 7.44 4.27 -20.62
N LEU A 29 6.82 5.09 -19.78
CA LEU A 29 7.19 6.48 -19.59
C LEU A 29 8.38 6.60 -18.62
N ASP A 30 9.24 7.61 -18.85
CA ASP A 30 10.26 8.01 -17.88
C ASP A 30 9.60 8.86 -16.77
N VAL A 31 9.61 8.33 -15.55
CA VAL A 31 8.87 8.91 -14.42
C VAL A 31 9.83 9.36 -13.31
N LEU A 32 9.75 10.64 -12.98
CA LEU A 32 10.44 11.23 -11.84
C LEU A 32 9.46 11.41 -10.67
N VAL A 33 9.77 10.82 -9.51
CA VAL A 33 9.02 11.05 -8.28
C VAL A 33 9.82 12.00 -7.38
N VAL A 34 9.21 13.11 -6.96
CA VAL A 34 9.80 14.05 -6.02
C VAL A 34 9.06 14.01 -4.67
N GLU A 35 9.79 14.01 -3.58
CA GLU A 35 9.26 14.01 -2.22
C GLU A 35 9.81 15.21 -1.45
N LYS A 36 8.95 15.95 -0.76
CA LYS A 36 9.35 17.12 0.02
C LYS A 36 10.08 16.78 1.32
N ALA A 37 9.83 15.57 1.84
CA ALA A 37 10.45 15.08 3.06
C ALA A 37 11.74 14.32 2.75
N ASP A 38 12.62 14.20 3.75
CA ASP A 38 13.86 13.43 3.62
C ASP A 38 13.63 11.92 3.42
N LEU A 39 12.42 11.43 3.75
CA LEU A 39 12.03 10.02 3.66
C LEU A 39 10.78 9.87 2.80
N PHE A 40 10.79 8.89 1.90
CA PHE A 40 9.63 8.57 1.08
C PHE A 40 8.59 7.69 1.81
N GLY A 41 7.38 7.59 1.26
CA GLY A 41 6.29 6.76 1.80
C GLY A 41 5.10 7.55 2.34
N GLY A 42 5.27 8.86 2.57
CA GLY A 42 4.18 9.74 3.01
C GLY A 42 3.49 9.26 4.30
N THR A 43 2.21 9.57 4.43
CA THR A 43 1.35 9.08 5.53
C THR A 43 1.05 7.58 5.38
N THR A 44 1.11 7.05 4.17
CA THR A 44 0.88 5.63 3.89
C THR A 44 1.83 4.73 4.69
N ALA A 45 3.10 5.10 4.78
CA ALA A 45 4.10 4.35 5.57
C ALA A 45 3.80 4.34 7.09
N LEU A 46 2.98 5.27 7.57
CA LEU A 46 2.54 5.34 8.97
C LEU A 46 1.23 4.60 9.23
N SER A 47 0.53 4.19 8.18
CA SER A 47 -0.78 3.53 8.27
C SER A 47 -0.65 2.03 8.46
N GLY A 48 -1.74 1.37 8.90
CA GLY A 48 -1.83 -0.08 8.96
C GLY A 48 -1.98 -0.76 7.59
N GLY A 49 -2.02 -0.02 6.48
CA GLY A 49 -2.08 -0.55 5.12
C GLY A 49 -3.42 -1.17 4.70
N VAL A 50 -4.49 -0.93 5.46
CA VAL A 50 -5.84 -1.42 5.12
C VAL A 50 -6.44 -0.55 4.03
N LEU A 51 -7.03 -1.19 3.02
CA LEU A 51 -7.79 -0.57 1.95
C LEU A 51 -9.26 -1.00 2.06
N TRP A 52 -10.18 -0.06 1.92
CA TRP A 52 -11.60 -0.35 1.83
C TRP A 52 -12.01 -0.37 0.35
N ILE A 53 -12.28 -1.56 -0.18
CA ILE A 53 -12.52 -1.79 -1.61
C ILE A 53 -13.79 -2.63 -1.79
N PRO A 54 -14.97 -2.01 -1.83
CA PRO A 54 -16.22 -2.71 -2.15
C PRO A 54 -16.17 -3.37 -3.52
N GLY A 55 -16.73 -4.56 -3.64
CA GLY A 55 -16.75 -5.30 -4.88
C GLY A 55 -15.45 -6.00 -5.26
N ASN A 56 -14.44 -5.99 -4.37
CA ASN A 56 -13.23 -6.79 -4.57
C ASN A 56 -13.55 -8.30 -4.60
N ARG A 57 -12.57 -9.15 -4.93
CA ARG A 57 -12.80 -10.60 -5.10
C ARG A 57 -13.29 -11.34 -3.84
N TRP A 58 -13.07 -10.79 -2.65
CA TRP A 58 -13.52 -11.38 -1.38
C TRP A 58 -14.82 -10.75 -0.84
N ASP A 59 -15.30 -9.65 -1.42
CA ASP A 59 -16.59 -9.06 -1.06
C ASP A 59 -17.70 -10.08 -1.42
N PRO A 60 -18.62 -10.41 -0.51
CA PRO A 60 -19.78 -11.24 -0.83
C PRO A 60 -20.64 -10.66 -1.95
N GLN A 61 -20.80 -9.33 -1.98
CA GLN A 61 -21.50 -8.64 -3.06
C GLN A 61 -20.56 -8.40 -4.25
N LYS A 62 -21.12 -8.46 -5.46
CA LYS A 62 -20.35 -8.32 -6.70
C LYS A 62 -20.96 -7.27 -7.64
N GLY A 63 -20.14 -6.73 -8.50
CA GLY A 63 -20.57 -5.88 -9.59
C GLY A 63 -21.44 -4.69 -9.15
N GLU A 64 -22.61 -4.56 -9.75
CA GLU A 64 -23.54 -3.45 -9.46
C GLU A 64 -24.09 -3.52 -8.04
N GLU A 65 -24.39 -4.71 -7.52
CA GLU A 65 -24.89 -4.88 -6.16
C GLU A 65 -23.90 -4.32 -5.12
N ALA A 66 -22.62 -4.66 -5.25
CA ALA A 66 -21.57 -4.15 -4.36
C ALA A 66 -21.50 -2.61 -4.41
N ARG A 67 -21.58 -2.02 -5.61
CA ARG A 67 -21.56 -0.57 -5.79
C ARG A 67 -22.78 0.11 -5.15
N VAL A 68 -23.97 -0.41 -5.38
CA VAL A 68 -25.21 0.13 -4.81
C VAL A 68 -25.17 0.09 -3.29
N MET A 69 -24.76 -1.03 -2.71
CA MET A 69 -24.69 -1.19 -1.25
C MET A 69 -23.61 -0.27 -0.65
N ALA A 70 -22.43 -0.21 -1.26
CA ALA A 70 -21.36 0.65 -0.79
C ALA A 70 -21.70 2.14 -0.89
N ARG A 71 -22.38 2.56 -1.97
CA ARG A 71 -22.89 3.93 -2.11
C ARG A 71 -23.89 4.25 -1.02
N ARG A 72 -24.84 3.34 -0.76
CA ARG A 72 -25.83 3.49 0.30
C ARG A 72 -25.17 3.67 1.66
N TYR A 73 -24.13 2.90 1.93
CA TYR A 73 -23.33 3.02 3.14
C TYR A 73 -22.62 4.39 3.24
N LEU A 74 -21.91 4.81 2.19
CA LEU A 74 -21.23 6.09 2.16
C LEU A 74 -22.20 7.27 2.34
N ASN A 75 -23.37 7.22 1.73
CA ASN A 75 -24.40 8.23 1.91
C ASN A 75 -24.96 8.26 3.35
N ALA A 76 -25.06 7.11 4.01
CA ALA A 76 -25.47 7.04 5.41
C ALA A 76 -24.40 7.62 6.36
N GLU A 77 -23.10 7.42 6.04
CA GLU A 77 -21.99 7.91 6.84
C GLU A 77 -21.73 9.41 6.67
N ALA A 78 -21.73 9.91 5.45
CA ALA A 78 -21.24 11.26 5.14
C ALA A 78 -22.30 12.18 4.49
N GLY A 79 -23.46 11.65 4.11
CA GLY A 79 -24.57 12.43 3.56
C GLY A 79 -24.19 13.28 2.34
N GLU A 80 -24.64 14.52 2.33
CA GLU A 80 -24.44 15.47 1.22
C GLU A 80 -23.00 16.00 1.10
N THR A 81 -22.11 15.64 2.02
CA THR A 81 -20.70 16.07 1.98
C THR A 81 -19.86 15.31 0.95
N LEU A 82 -20.41 14.20 0.41
CA LEU A 82 -19.73 13.39 -0.58
C LEU A 82 -19.87 14.00 -1.99
N ASP A 83 -18.74 14.09 -2.68
CA ASP A 83 -18.74 14.29 -4.12
C ASP A 83 -19.19 13.00 -4.83
N SER A 84 -20.39 13.03 -5.37
CA SER A 84 -21.03 11.86 -6.00
C SER A 84 -20.22 11.33 -7.19
N GLU A 85 -19.58 12.20 -7.96
CA GLU A 85 -18.77 11.79 -9.12
C GLU A 85 -17.50 11.04 -8.67
N SER A 86 -16.78 11.57 -7.69
CA SER A 86 -15.60 10.92 -7.13
C SER A 86 -15.93 9.56 -6.50
N VAL A 87 -17.06 9.47 -5.80
CA VAL A 87 -17.54 8.20 -5.23
C VAL A 87 -17.82 7.17 -6.31
N GLU A 88 -18.51 7.56 -7.40
CA GLU A 88 -18.78 6.66 -8.52
C GLU A 88 -17.50 6.15 -9.16
N GLN A 89 -16.55 7.05 -9.44
CA GLN A 89 -15.27 6.69 -10.02
C GLN A 89 -14.48 5.75 -9.10
N PHE A 90 -14.50 6.01 -7.80
CA PHE A 90 -13.87 5.13 -6.82
C PHE A 90 -14.51 3.74 -6.82
N LEU A 91 -15.83 3.64 -6.63
CA LEU A 91 -16.53 2.36 -6.55
C LEU A 91 -16.42 1.54 -7.84
N LYS A 92 -16.31 2.21 -8.98
CA LYS A 92 -16.13 1.56 -10.28
C LYS A 92 -14.70 1.03 -10.47
N ASN A 93 -13.70 1.81 -10.10
CA ASN A 93 -12.32 1.55 -10.51
C ASN A 93 -11.48 0.85 -9.42
N ALA A 94 -11.85 0.97 -8.13
CA ALA A 94 -11.04 0.42 -7.05
C ALA A 94 -10.84 -1.11 -7.11
N PRO A 95 -11.86 -1.95 -7.43
CA PRO A 95 -11.64 -3.38 -7.65
C PRO A 95 -10.66 -3.67 -8.79
N HIS A 96 -10.75 -2.96 -9.91
CA HIS A 96 -9.85 -3.11 -11.04
C HIS A 96 -8.42 -2.69 -10.72
N MET A 97 -8.25 -1.66 -9.88
CA MET A 97 -6.94 -1.26 -9.38
C MET A 97 -6.28 -2.39 -8.60
N VAL A 98 -7.01 -3.05 -7.69
CA VAL A 98 -6.50 -4.21 -6.93
C VAL A 98 -6.04 -5.32 -7.87
N GLU A 99 -6.89 -5.72 -8.82
CA GLU A 99 -6.57 -6.75 -9.81
C GLU A 99 -5.35 -6.39 -10.66
N TRP A 100 -5.26 -5.12 -11.09
CA TRP A 100 -4.14 -4.64 -11.89
C TRP A 100 -2.82 -4.70 -11.12
N PHE A 101 -2.80 -4.20 -9.87
CA PHE A 101 -1.59 -4.21 -9.05
C PHE A 101 -1.10 -5.64 -8.77
N GLU A 102 -2.00 -6.57 -8.48
CA GLU A 102 -1.64 -7.97 -8.26
C GLU A 102 -1.10 -8.66 -9.53
N ARG A 103 -1.61 -8.29 -10.69
CA ARG A 103 -1.15 -8.84 -11.97
C ARG A 103 0.17 -8.25 -12.43
N GLU A 104 0.33 -6.94 -12.31
CA GLU A 104 1.44 -6.20 -12.92
C GLU A 104 2.61 -5.92 -11.98
N THR A 105 2.45 -6.18 -10.69
CA THR A 105 3.45 -5.86 -9.67
C THR A 105 3.63 -7.00 -8.66
N CYS A 106 4.54 -6.82 -7.69
CA CYS A 106 4.71 -7.73 -6.55
C CYS A 106 3.69 -7.51 -5.43
N VAL A 107 2.84 -6.48 -5.53
CA VAL A 107 1.84 -6.23 -4.50
C VAL A 107 0.82 -7.35 -4.50
N ARG A 108 0.56 -7.90 -3.33
CA ARG A 108 -0.49 -8.90 -3.10
C ARG A 108 -1.39 -8.41 -1.98
N PHE A 109 -2.68 -8.74 -2.07
CA PHE A 109 -3.65 -8.39 -1.04
C PHE A 109 -4.25 -9.63 -0.41
N VAL A 110 -4.67 -9.49 0.84
CA VAL A 110 -5.38 -10.52 1.61
C VAL A 110 -6.66 -9.94 2.20
N PRO A 111 -7.73 -10.74 2.33
CA PRO A 111 -8.94 -10.29 2.99
C PRO A 111 -8.68 -10.09 4.48
N THR A 112 -9.40 -9.14 5.07
CA THR A 112 -9.47 -8.96 6.51
C THR A 112 -10.83 -9.42 7.05
N GLN A 113 -10.91 -9.57 8.37
CA GLN A 113 -12.18 -9.80 9.07
C GLN A 113 -12.77 -8.49 9.64
N TYR A 114 -12.28 -7.34 9.14
CA TYR A 114 -12.77 -6.04 9.61
C TYR A 114 -14.12 -5.73 8.99
N PRO A 115 -15.12 -5.40 9.84
CA PRO A 115 -16.35 -4.83 9.38
C PRO A 115 -16.14 -3.40 8.88
N ASP A 116 -17.12 -2.85 8.19
CA ASP A 116 -17.24 -1.39 8.04
C ASP A 116 -17.29 -0.74 9.43
N TYR A 117 -17.00 0.55 9.55
CA TYR A 117 -17.00 1.23 10.87
C TYR A 117 -18.36 1.18 11.56
N HIS A 118 -19.43 1.28 10.79
CA HIS A 118 -20.79 1.15 11.25
C HIS A 118 -21.54 0.11 10.39
N PRO A 119 -21.31 -1.19 10.61
CA PRO A 119 -21.85 -2.24 9.75
C PRO A 119 -23.37 -2.37 9.83
N ASP A 120 -24.00 -1.77 10.85
CA ASP A 120 -25.44 -1.66 11.07
C ASP A 120 -26.09 -0.54 10.26
N GLN A 121 -25.33 0.37 9.69
CA GLN A 121 -25.84 1.41 8.80
C GLN A 121 -26.38 0.83 7.47
N PRO A 122 -27.34 1.54 6.82
CA PRO A 122 -27.85 1.12 5.54
C PRO A 122 -26.76 0.88 4.49
N GLY A 123 -26.62 -0.36 4.03
CA GLY A 123 -25.58 -0.75 3.08
C GLY A 123 -24.25 -1.13 3.70
N GLY A 124 -24.12 -1.10 5.04
CA GLY A 124 -22.93 -1.55 5.74
C GLY A 124 -22.66 -3.04 5.57
N ALA A 125 -21.41 -3.45 5.73
CA ALA A 125 -20.98 -4.83 5.61
C ALA A 125 -20.14 -5.27 6.83
N VAL A 126 -20.36 -6.52 7.26
CA VAL A 126 -19.62 -7.09 8.40
C VAL A 126 -18.28 -7.67 7.99
N VAL A 127 -18.03 -7.87 6.68
CA VAL A 127 -16.78 -8.44 6.15
C VAL A 127 -16.70 -8.24 4.64
N GLY A 128 -15.49 -8.39 4.09
CA GLY A 128 -15.26 -8.54 2.65
C GLY A 128 -14.82 -7.27 1.92
N ARG A 129 -15.11 -6.09 2.44
CA ARG A 129 -14.72 -4.82 1.81
C ARG A 129 -13.32 -4.36 2.18
N SER A 130 -12.88 -4.65 3.40
CA SER A 130 -11.54 -4.30 3.87
C SER A 130 -10.54 -5.37 3.47
N ILE A 131 -9.48 -4.96 2.80
CA ILE A 131 -8.35 -5.80 2.40
C ILE A 131 -7.06 -5.20 2.92
N LEU A 132 -6.01 -6.00 3.00
CA LEU A 132 -4.71 -5.61 3.50
C LEU A 132 -3.63 -5.99 2.48
N ALA A 133 -2.64 -5.12 2.30
CA ALA A 133 -1.44 -5.52 1.58
C ALA A 133 -0.68 -6.60 2.36
N GLN A 134 -0.21 -7.65 1.67
CA GLN A 134 0.65 -8.64 2.29
C GLN A 134 1.96 -8.02 2.80
N PRO A 135 2.52 -8.54 3.89
CA PRO A 135 3.84 -8.14 4.34
C PRO A 135 4.86 -8.29 3.21
N PHE A 136 5.68 -7.26 3.06
CA PHE A 136 6.78 -7.22 2.09
C PHE A 136 8.12 -7.20 2.83
N ASP A 137 9.07 -7.98 2.37
CA ASP A 137 10.42 -7.96 2.92
C ASP A 137 11.18 -6.73 2.42
N ILE A 138 11.24 -5.70 3.28
CA ILE A 138 11.88 -4.42 2.92
C ILE A 138 13.38 -4.54 2.60
N ARG A 139 14.04 -5.66 2.95
CA ARG A 139 15.44 -5.89 2.57
C ARG A 139 15.63 -5.95 1.05
N ALA A 140 14.59 -6.29 0.31
CA ALA A 140 14.59 -6.25 -1.14
C ALA A 140 14.76 -4.83 -1.71
N LEU A 141 14.56 -3.77 -0.92
CA LEU A 141 14.81 -2.38 -1.30
C LEU A 141 16.32 -2.03 -1.30
N GLY A 142 17.18 -2.88 -0.72
CA GLY A 142 18.61 -2.58 -0.62
C GLY A 142 18.89 -1.26 0.10
N ASP A 143 19.67 -0.38 -0.51
CA ASP A 143 20.03 0.92 0.06
C ASP A 143 18.83 1.87 0.22
N ASP A 144 17.78 1.71 -0.57
CA ASP A 144 16.56 2.51 -0.46
C ASP A 144 15.76 2.22 0.80
N MET A 145 16.00 1.10 1.49
CA MET A 145 15.38 0.80 2.78
C MET A 145 15.61 1.93 3.81
N ALA A 146 16.80 2.51 3.83
CA ALA A 146 17.15 3.60 4.75
C ALA A 146 16.39 4.91 4.44
N ARG A 147 15.86 5.03 3.23
CA ARG A 147 15.08 6.19 2.75
C ARG A 147 13.58 6.03 2.96
N LEU A 148 13.11 4.83 3.30
CA LEU A 148 11.71 4.58 3.60
C LEU A 148 11.34 5.14 4.98
N ARG A 149 10.24 5.88 5.05
CA ARG A 149 9.68 6.37 6.31
C ARG A 149 9.33 5.19 7.23
N PRO A 150 9.90 5.14 8.45
CA PRO A 150 9.58 4.06 9.39
C PRO A 150 8.11 4.15 9.85
N PRO A 151 7.48 3.02 10.16
CA PRO A 151 6.15 2.99 10.73
C PRO A 151 6.12 3.62 12.14
N LEU A 152 4.92 3.89 12.66
CA LEU A 152 4.75 4.39 14.01
C LEU A 152 5.27 3.38 15.04
N LYS A 153 6.05 3.84 16.00
CA LYS A 153 6.59 2.99 17.08
C LYS A 153 5.50 2.26 17.87
N THR A 154 4.31 2.84 17.97
CA THR A 154 3.15 2.27 18.67
C THR A 154 2.55 1.04 17.99
N ILE A 155 2.83 0.84 16.71
CA ILE A 155 2.36 -0.32 15.93
C ILE A 155 3.52 -1.22 15.48
N THR A 156 4.70 -1.07 16.08
CA THR A 156 5.88 -1.89 15.79
C THR A 156 6.31 -2.68 17.00
N PHE A 157 6.70 -3.92 16.77
CA PHE A 157 7.32 -4.78 17.77
C PHE A 157 8.49 -5.54 17.13
N MET A 158 9.66 -5.50 17.78
CA MET A 158 10.90 -6.13 17.28
C MET A 158 11.25 -5.78 15.81
N GLY A 159 10.99 -4.53 15.41
CA GLY A 159 11.30 -4.05 14.05
C GLY A 159 10.28 -4.41 12.97
N MET A 160 9.20 -5.11 13.32
CA MET A 160 8.10 -5.43 12.42
C MET A 160 6.87 -4.59 12.75
N MET A 161 6.13 -4.19 11.71
CA MET A 161 4.84 -3.56 11.88
C MET A 161 3.78 -4.61 12.15
N PHE A 162 3.05 -4.45 13.27
CA PHE A 162 1.88 -5.27 13.55
C PHE A 162 0.64 -4.66 12.93
N ASN A 163 -0.03 -5.47 12.15
CA ASN A 163 -1.45 -5.25 11.92
C ASN A 163 -2.24 -6.33 12.68
N SER A 164 -3.50 -6.05 12.98
CA SER A 164 -4.36 -6.93 13.77
C SER A 164 -4.84 -8.18 13.02
N SER A 165 -4.27 -8.51 11.85
CA SER A 165 -4.59 -9.76 11.17
C SER A 165 -3.83 -10.93 11.84
N ASN A 166 -4.54 -12.01 12.16
CA ASN A 166 -3.94 -13.23 12.71
C ASN A 166 -2.83 -13.86 11.86
N ALA A 167 -2.70 -13.45 10.61
CA ALA A 167 -1.65 -13.88 9.70
C ALA A 167 -0.27 -13.39 10.17
N ASP A 168 -0.17 -12.16 10.68
CA ASP A 168 1.11 -11.59 11.12
C ASP A 168 1.65 -12.28 12.38
N LEU A 169 0.77 -12.64 13.32
CA LEU A 169 1.15 -13.42 14.49
C LEU A 169 1.68 -14.80 14.13
N LYS A 170 1.10 -15.47 13.13
CA LYS A 170 1.58 -16.77 12.66
C LYS A 170 2.93 -16.66 11.96
N HIS A 171 3.18 -15.60 11.22
CA HIS A 171 4.48 -15.34 10.59
C HIS A 171 5.55 -15.00 11.62
N PHE A 172 5.21 -14.22 12.64
CA PHE A 172 6.10 -13.90 13.75
C PHE A 172 6.61 -15.18 14.45
N PHE A 173 5.71 -16.05 14.89
CA PHE A 173 6.07 -17.27 15.58
C PHE A 173 6.78 -18.33 14.70
N ARG A 174 6.64 -18.28 13.38
CA ARG A 174 7.36 -19.20 12.48
C ARG A 174 8.80 -18.80 12.19
N ARG A 175 9.11 -17.49 12.15
CA ARG A 175 10.46 -16.99 11.83
C ARG A 175 11.40 -16.88 13.02
N ASP A 176 10.90 -16.63 14.22
CA ASP A 176 11.77 -16.43 15.40
C ASP A 176 12.35 -17.71 16.01
N LEU A 177 11.97 -18.87 15.53
CA LEU A 177 12.58 -20.14 15.97
C LEU A 177 13.82 -20.56 15.15
N GLY A 178 14.31 -19.74 14.21
CA GLY A 178 15.36 -20.17 13.30
C GLY A 178 16.40 -19.16 12.80
N VAL A 179 16.43 -17.91 13.26
CA VAL A 179 17.40 -16.93 12.71
C VAL A 179 18.25 -16.29 13.81
N GLY A 180 19.56 -16.58 13.79
CA GLY A 180 20.55 -15.96 14.63
C GLY A 180 20.72 -14.47 14.34
N ILE A 181 20.82 -13.67 15.40
CA ILE A 181 21.05 -12.22 15.37
C ILE A 181 22.49 -11.95 14.91
N GLY A 182 22.65 -11.45 13.70
CA GLY A 182 23.90 -10.87 13.22
C GLY A 182 24.00 -9.39 13.59
N HIS A 183 24.93 -9.00 14.40
CA HIS A 183 25.29 -7.62 14.66
C HIS A 183 26.02 -7.05 13.43
N GLY A 184 25.47 -6.02 12.82
CA GLY A 184 26.09 -5.24 11.74
C GLY A 184 26.47 -3.84 12.21
N GLU A 185 27.68 -3.47 11.91
CA GLU A 185 28.43 -2.30 12.34
C GLU A 185 27.88 -0.97 11.79
N ASP A 186 28.15 0.05 12.60
CA ASP A 186 27.85 1.47 12.45
C ASP A 186 28.51 2.07 11.18
N HIS A 187 27.73 2.43 10.17
CA HIS A 187 28.20 3.23 9.03
C HIS A 187 27.60 4.63 9.05
N ARG A 188 28.48 5.59 9.33
CA ARG A 188 28.20 7.04 9.21
C ARG A 188 27.86 7.39 7.78
N ILE A 189 26.65 7.85 7.56
CA ILE A 189 26.17 8.33 6.26
C ILE A 189 26.43 9.85 6.15
N GLY A 190 27.22 10.22 5.14
CA GLY A 190 27.43 11.61 4.76
C GLY A 190 26.15 12.22 4.18
N ARG A 191 25.82 13.42 4.68
CA ARG A 191 24.67 14.18 4.18
C ARG A 191 25.00 14.78 2.82
N HIS A 192 24.39 14.30 1.76
CA HIS A 192 24.22 15.04 0.51
C HIS A 192 22.76 15.49 0.39
N ARG A 193 22.57 16.82 0.28
CA ARG A 193 21.33 17.40 -0.23
C ARG A 193 21.28 17.09 -1.72
N GLY A 194 20.39 16.21 -2.12
CA GLY A 194 20.18 15.86 -3.53
C GLY A 194 18.84 15.21 -3.72
N ASP A 195 18.15 15.64 -4.76
CA ASP A 195 16.86 15.14 -5.18
C ASP A 195 16.83 13.61 -5.26
N HIS A 196 15.79 13.00 -4.69
CA HIS A 196 15.69 11.58 -4.56
C HIS A 196 15.04 10.96 -5.80
N VAL A 197 15.85 10.35 -6.65
CA VAL A 197 15.41 9.58 -7.83
C VAL A 197 15.22 8.12 -7.44
N LEU A 198 14.01 7.59 -7.57
CA LEU A 198 13.74 6.16 -7.46
C LEU A 198 13.88 5.53 -8.85
N ARG A 199 14.90 4.70 -9.07
CA ARG A 199 15.04 3.91 -10.30
C ARG A 199 14.34 2.57 -10.14
N GLN A 200 13.75 2.06 -11.24
CA GLN A 200 13.13 0.74 -11.26
C GLN A 200 14.16 -0.36 -10.96
N HIS A 201 13.80 -1.26 -10.05
CA HIS A 201 14.55 -2.49 -9.81
C HIS A 201 13.98 -3.61 -10.69
N PRO A 202 14.81 -4.36 -11.44
CA PRO A 202 14.33 -5.50 -12.21
C PRO A 202 14.03 -6.69 -11.30
N SER A 203 12.94 -7.39 -11.61
CA SER A 203 12.53 -8.72 -11.18
C SER A 203 11.82 -8.89 -9.83
N CYS A 204 10.49 -8.94 -9.94
CA CYS A 204 9.65 -9.67 -9.00
C CYS A 204 9.50 -11.17 -9.37
N ARG A 205 10.28 -11.69 -10.32
CA ARG A 205 10.06 -13.06 -10.84
C ARG A 205 10.66 -14.15 -9.98
N ASP A 206 11.58 -13.81 -9.07
CA ASP A 206 12.34 -14.81 -8.31
C ASP A 206 11.86 -15.00 -6.86
N ALA A 207 10.75 -14.36 -6.47
CA ALA A 207 10.23 -14.43 -5.09
C ALA A 207 9.19 -15.54 -4.85
N ASP A 208 8.71 -16.19 -5.89
CA ASP A 208 7.62 -17.19 -5.78
C ASP A 208 8.11 -18.65 -5.64
N GLU A 209 9.41 -18.95 -5.69
CA GLU A 209 9.91 -20.33 -5.61
C GLU A 209 10.33 -20.80 -4.20
N ASP A 210 10.31 -19.94 -3.17
CA ASP A 210 10.75 -20.32 -1.81
C ASP A 210 9.74 -20.02 -0.68
N ILE A 211 8.42 -20.16 -0.92
CA ILE A 211 7.40 -20.08 0.16
C ILE A 211 6.54 -21.34 0.19
#